data_9af34e35b48a1e4b5af8b3bb5e31c592
#
_entry.id   9af34e35b48a1e4b5af8b3bb5e31c592
#
_cell.length_a   1.000
_cell.length_b   1.000
_cell.length_c   1.000
_cell.angle_alpha   90.00
_cell.angle_beta   90.00
_cell.angle_gamma   90.00
#
_symmetry.space_group_name_H-M   'P 1'
#
loop_
_entity.id
_entity.type
_entity.pdbx_description
1 polymer ?
#
loop_
_entity_poly.entity_id
_entity_poly.type
_entity_poly.pdbx_seq_one_letter_code
_entity_poly.pdbx_strand_id
1 'polypeptide(L)'
;MVAIVNTFTYTGTVNHVTIPAGSISIDMYLWGGAGGGGGNDSRAGGVGSGGQFVKKLTYSVTSNVGQTLQVVVGGGGAGGASGGGAPGGVNGKSLTDYSGGAGGSAGPQPYSGGGGAGGGATVVTVNGTAVAVAGGGAGGGGGGQHSGGGAGINSNSATVRSPGTPGENGASHT
;
A
#
# COMPACT_ATOMS: atom_id res chain seq x y z
N MET A 1 -23.13 -20.21 -18.95
CA MET A 1 -22.01 -20.07 -18.00
C MET A 1 -22.43 -19.00 -17.00
N VAL A 2 -22.43 -19.26 -15.69
CA VAL A 2 -22.78 -18.28 -14.67
C VAL A 2 -21.48 -17.68 -14.14
N ALA A 3 -21.37 -16.35 -14.16
CA ALA A 3 -20.25 -15.66 -13.53
C ALA A 3 -20.56 -15.43 -12.04
N ILE A 4 -19.64 -15.79 -11.16
CA ILE A 4 -19.71 -15.48 -9.72
C ILE A 4 -18.79 -14.29 -9.47
N VAL A 5 -19.32 -13.23 -8.86
CA VAL A 5 -18.55 -12.02 -8.52
C VAL A 5 -18.34 -11.96 -7.01
N ASN A 6 -17.09 -11.82 -6.58
CA ASN A 6 -16.72 -11.57 -5.19
C ASN A 6 -16.00 -10.22 -5.09
N THR A 7 -16.38 -9.40 -4.11
CA THR A 7 -15.74 -8.12 -3.83
C THR A 7 -15.18 -8.13 -2.42
N PHE A 8 -13.92 -7.69 -2.27
CA PHE A 8 -13.22 -7.65 -0.99
C PHE A 8 -12.74 -6.23 -0.70
N THR A 9 -12.92 -5.80 0.55
CA THR A 9 -12.39 -4.54 1.08
C THR A 9 -11.34 -4.82 2.14
N TYR A 10 -10.56 -3.81 2.50
CA TYR A 10 -9.57 -3.94 3.56
C TYR A 10 -10.23 -4.24 4.91
N THR A 11 -9.85 -5.36 5.51
CA THR A 11 -10.31 -5.82 6.83
C THR A 11 -9.15 -6.09 7.80
N GLY A 12 -7.91 -6.02 7.30
CA GLY A 12 -6.72 -6.42 8.07
C GLY A 12 -6.53 -7.94 8.19
N THR A 13 -7.38 -8.73 7.53
CA THR A 13 -7.36 -10.20 7.56
C THR A 13 -7.28 -10.80 6.16
N VAL A 14 -6.93 -12.08 6.10
CA VAL A 14 -6.95 -12.85 4.85
C VAL A 14 -8.36 -13.31 4.55
N ASN A 15 -8.85 -13.04 3.34
CA ASN A 15 -10.09 -13.60 2.83
C ASN A 15 -9.82 -14.89 2.07
N HIS A 16 -10.70 -15.87 2.20
CA HIS A 16 -10.58 -17.18 1.56
C HIS A 16 -11.74 -17.40 0.59
N VAL A 17 -11.43 -17.82 -0.64
CA VAL A 17 -12.42 -18.15 -1.67
C VAL A 17 -12.09 -19.52 -2.26
N THR A 18 -13.00 -20.47 -2.10
CA THR A 18 -12.88 -21.76 -2.77
C THR A 18 -13.21 -21.61 -4.25
N ILE A 19 -12.35 -22.12 -5.12
CA ILE A 19 -12.57 -22.11 -6.58
C ILE A 19 -13.69 -23.11 -6.90
N PRO A 20 -14.84 -22.67 -7.42
CA PRO A 20 -15.97 -23.55 -7.67
C PRO A 20 -15.68 -24.61 -8.73
N ALA A 21 -16.36 -25.76 -8.65
CA ALA A 21 -16.31 -26.77 -9.68
C ALA A 21 -16.79 -26.21 -11.04
N GLY A 22 -16.12 -26.57 -12.11
CA GLY A 22 -16.40 -26.10 -13.46
C GLY A 22 -15.83 -24.69 -13.76
N SER A 23 -15.09 -24.07 -12.85
CA SER A 23 -14.35 -22.85 -13.15
C SER A 23 -13.21 -23.13 -14.11
N ILE A 24 -13.03 -22.27 -15.11
CA ILE A 24 -11.94 -22.35 -16.10
C ILE A 24 -10.95 -21.21 -15.94
N SER A 25 -11.42 -20.03 -15.52
CA SER A 25 -10.59 -18.86 -15.30
C SER A 25 -11.20 -17.94 -14.23
N ILE A 26 -10.37 -17.07 -13.68
CA ILE A 26 -10.75 -15.98 -12.78
C ILE A 26 -10.22 -14.68 -13.37
N ASP A 27 -11.10 -13.70 -13.54
CA ASP A 27 -10.72 -12.33 -13.86
C ASP A 27 -10.58 -11.53 -12.57
N MET A 28 -9.42 -10.91 -12.37
CA MET A 28 -9.09 -10.16 -11.16
C MET A 28 -8.86 -8.69 -11.47
N TYR A 29 -9.43 -7.83 -10.59
CA TYR A 29 -9.21 -6.39 -10.59
C TYR A 29 -8.72 -6.03 -9.18
N LEU A 30 -7.51 -5.50 -9.06
CA LEU A 30 -6.88 -5.24 -7.78
C LEU A 30 -6.49 -3.78 -7.65
N TRP A 31 -6.68 -3.23 -6.45
CA TRP A 31 -6.15 -1.92 -6.05
C TRP A 31 -5.28 -2.10 -4.81
N GLY A 32 -4.07 -1.59 -4.86
CA GLY A 32 -3.23 -1.46 -3.67
C GLY A 32 -3.73 -0.33 -2.77
N GLY A 33 -3.34 -0.35 -1.49
CA GLY A 33 -3.63 0.73 -0.55
C GLY A 33 -2.93 2.03 -0.95
N ALA A 34 -3.58 3.17 -0.72
CA ALA A 34 -2.96 4.48 -0.95
C ALA A 34 -1.88 4.78 0.11
N GLY A 35 -0.88 5.58 -0.25
CA GLY A 35 0.04 6.16 0.72
C GLY A 35 -0.58 7.31 1.50
N GLY A 36 -0.11 7.55 2.72
CA GLY A 36 -0.50 8.67 3.57
C GLY A 36 0.17 9.98 3.14
N GLY A 37 -0.47 11.11 3.39
CA GLY A 37 0.14 12.43 3.23
C GLY A 37 1.15 12.75 4.33
N GLY A 38 2.13 13.60 4.05
CA GLY A 38 3.04 14.14 5.07
C GLY A 38 2.34 15.12 6.01
N GLY A 39 2.84 15.22 7.23
CA GLY A 39 2.39 16.21 8.21
C GLY A 39 2.78 17.64 7.80
N ASN A 40 1.95 18.58 8.19
CA ASN A 40 2.20 20.00 7.96
C ASN A 40 3.11 20.58 9.05
N ASP A 41 3.82 21.63 8.69
CA ASP A 41 4.38 22.60 9.63
C ASP A 41 4.08 24.01 9.11
N SER A 42 5.07 24.90 9.03
CA SER A 42 4.90 26.22 8.39
C SER A 42 4.54 26.12 6.91
N ARG A 43 4.85 25.01 6.28
CA ARG A 43 4.45 24.64 4.92
C ARG A 43 3.71 23.30 4.91
N ALA A 44 2.90 23.12 3.89
CA ALA A 44 2.12 21.89 3.72
C ALA A 44 3.03 20.66 3.51
N GLY A 45 2.66 19.55 4.11
CA GLY A 45 3.21 18.23 3.76
C GLY A 45 2.80 17.83 2.34
N GLY A 46 3.59 16.92 1.75
CA GLY A 46 3.30 16.35 0.44
C GLY A 46 2.12 15.36 0.49
N VAL A 47 1.41 15.23 -0.61
CA VAL A 47 0.35 14.23 -0.75
C VAL A 47 0.94 12.84 -0.95
N GLY A 48 0.30 11.80 -0.38
CA GLY A 48 0.58 10.42 -0.72
C GLY A 48 0.05 10.07 -2.11
N SER A 49 0.61 9.04 -2.75
CA SER A 49 0.12 8.55 -4.03
C SER A 49 -0.96 7.47 -3.86
N GLY A 50 -1.81 7.30 -4.87
CA GLY A 50 -2.70 6.14 -4.96
C GLY A 50 -1.93 4.84 -5.05
N GLY A 51 -2.53 3.72 -4.63
CA GLY A 51 -1.99 2.40 -4.90
C GLY A 51 -2.08 2.05 -6.39
N GLN A 52 -1.33 1.03 -6.79
CA GLN A 52 -1.38 0.51 -8.15
C GLN A 52 -2.76 -0.09 -8.45
N PHE A 53 -3.22 0.09 -9.67
CA PHE A 53 -4.40 -0.58 -10.19
C PHE A 53 -4.00 -1.65 -11.21
N VAL A 54 -4.36 -2.90 -10.94
CA VAL A 54 -4.24 -4.01 -11.88
C VAL A 54 -5.61 -4.24 -12.52
N LYS A 55 -5.73 -3.86 -13.79
CA LYS A 55 -6.97 -4.01 -14.56
C LYS A 55 -6.99 -5.37 -15.24
N LYS A 56 -7.96 -6.19 -14.87
CA LYS A 56 -8.27 -7.47 -15.50
C LYS A 56 -7.05 -8.37 -15.74
N LEU A 57 -6.60 -9.03 -14.70
CA LEU A 57 -5.69 -10.15 -14.82
C LEU A 57 -6.51 -11.45 -14.88
N THR A 58 -6.45 -12.15 -16.01
CA THR A 58 -7.12 -13.45 -16.16
C THR A 58 -6.15 -14.57 -15.76
N TYR A 59 -6.54 -15.39 -14.78
CA TYR A 59 -5.79 -16.54 -14.31
C TYR A 59 -6.54 -17.83 -14.61
N SER A 60 -5.89 -18.80 -15.28
CA SER A 60 -6.48 -20.12 -15.55
C SER A 60 -6.50 -20.95 -14.26
N VAL A 61 -7.67 -21.53 -13.93
CA VAL A 61 -7.87 -22.29 -12.68
C VAL A 61 -8.29 -23.73 -12.93
N THR A 62 -8.18 -24.24 -14.15
CA THR A 62 -8.61 -25.61 -14.50
C THR A 62 -7.94 -26.69 -13.67
N SER A 63 -6.68 -26.50 -13.28
CA SER A 63 -5.92 -27.39 -12.38
C SER A 63 -6.10 -27.07 -10.89
N ASN A 64 -6.83 -26.00 -10.55
CA ASN A 64 -6.95 -25.47 -9.19
C ASN A 64 -8.38 -25.56 -8.63
N VAL A 65 -9.30 -26.22 -9.33
CA VAL A 65 -10.70 -26.40 -8.88
C VAL A 65 -10.73 -27.09 -7.51
N GLY A 66 -11.54 -26.56 -6.61
CA GLY A 66 -11.63 -27.00 -5.20
C GLY A 66 -10.53 -26.46 -4.29
N GLN A 67 -9.50 -25.82 -4.84
CA GLN A 67 -8.47 -25.14 -4.05
C GLN A 67 -8.97 -23.78 -3.54
N THR A 68 -8.26 -23.24 -2.54
CA THR A 68 -8.61 -21.95 -1.93
C THR A 68 -7.68 -20.86 -2.42
N LEU A 69 -8.26 -19.80 -2.98
CA LEU A 69 -7.61 -18.52 -3.14
C LEU A 69 -7.54 -17.81 -1.79
N GLN A 70 -6.40 -17.23 -1.48
CA GLN A 70 -6.27 -16.29 -0.38
C GLN A 70 -6.17 -14.88 -0.97
N VAL A 71 -7.01 -13.97 -0.48
CA VAL A 71 -7.05 -12.58 -0.93
C VAL A 71 -6.75 -11.68 0.27
N VAL A 72 -5.64 -10.94 0.19
CA VAL A 72 -5.28 -9.92 1.17
C VAL A 72 -5.40 -8.56 0.51
N VAL A 73 -6.31 -7.73 1.01
CA VAL A 73 -6.48 -6.36 0.53
C VAL A 73 -5.52 -5.46 1.27
N GLY A 74 -4.75 -4.65 0.55
CA GLY A 74 -3.80 -3.70 1.10
C GLY A 74 -4.48 -2.53 1.79
N GLY A 75 -4.07 -2.23 3.02
CA GLY A 75 -4.52 -1.05 3.76
C GLY A 75 -3.79 0.21 3.32
N GLY A 76 -4.43 1.36 3.51
CA GLY A 76 -3.81 2.67 3.32
C GLY A 76 -2.71 2.95 4.36
N GLY A 77 -1.66 3.66 3.98
CA GLY A 77 -0.66 4.21 4.88
C GLY A 77 -1.22 5.41 5.64
N ALA A 78 -0.84 5.57 6.91
CA ALA A 78 -1.25 6.71 7.70
C ALA A 78 -0.47 7.97 7.32
N GLY A 79 -1.07 9.14 7.53
CA GLY A 79 -0.41 10.42 7.40
C GLY A 79 0.65 10.63 8.49
N GLY A 80 1.67 11.44 8.19
CA GLY A 80 2.61 11.93 9.19
C GLY A 80 1.97 12.97 10.10
N ALA A 81 2.42 13.04 11.36
CA ALA A 81 1.95 14.06 12.29
C ALA A 81 2.60 15.42 12.02
N SER A 82 1.94 16.50 12.46
CA SER A 82 2.40 17.87 12.30
C SER A 82 3.28 18.31 13.46
N GLY A 83 4.23 19.21 13.20
CA GLY A 83 5.11 19.82 14.19
C GLY A 83 6.45 19.11 14.37
N GLY A 84 7.39 19.81 15.01
CA GLY A 84 8.75 19.32 15.25
C GLY A 84 8.78 18.08 16.13
N GLY A 85 9.62 17.14 15.81
CA GLY A 85 9.70 15.83 16.46
C GLY A 85 8.50 14.91 16.23
N ALA A 86 7.56 15.29 15.34
CA ALA A 86 6.36 14.53 15.07
C ALA A 86 6.67 13.16 14.46
N PRO A 87 5.97 12.10 14.85
CA PRO A 87 6.18 10.77 14.32
C PRO A 87 5.73 10.69 12.86
N GLY A 88 6.42 9.85 12.10
CA GLY A 88 5.96 9.46 10.77
C GLY A 88 4.69 8.61 10.82
N GLY A 89 3.99 8.50 9.71
CA GLY A 89 2.79 7.69 9.58
C GLY A 89 3.08 6.19 9.74
N VAL A 90 2.10 5.46 10.23
CA VAL A 90 2.14 4.01 10.37
C VAL A 90 1.87 3.36 9.01
N ASN A 91 2.66 2.36 8.64
CA ASN A 91 2.57 1.67 7.35
C ASN A 91 1.21 1.01 7.11
N GLY A 92 0.77 1.06 5.86
CA GLY A 92 -0.39 0.30 5.40
C GLY A 92 -0.12 -1.20 5.47
N LYS A 93 -1.06 -1.92 6.08
CA LYS A 93 -0.92 -3.37 6.30
C LYS A 93 -1.28 -4.18 5.06
N SER A 94 -0.60 -5.30 4.88
CA SER A 94 -0.91 -6.36 3.93
C SER A 94 -0.46 -7.69 4.55
N LEU A 95 -0.14 -8.71 3.77
CA LEU A 95 0.69 -9.83 4.24
C LEU A 95 2.06 -9.27 4.68
N THR A 96 2.73 -9.97 5.62
CA THR A 96 3.99 -9.51 6.25
C THR A 96 5.00 -8.97 5.23
N ASP A 97 5.11 -9.62 4.06
CA ASP A 97 6.09 -9.29 3.03
C ASP A 97 5.63 -8.21 2.03
N TYR A 98 4.40 -7.71 2.15
CA TYR A 98 3.77 -6.77 1.21
C TYR A 98 3.20 -5.53 1.90
N SER A 99 3.53 -5.29 3.16
CA SER A 99 3.17 -4.05 3.87
C SER A 99 3.96 -2.86 3.32
N GLY A 100 3.37 -1.68 3.40
CA GLY A 100 4.05 -0.43 3.06
C GLY A 100 5.19 -0.10 4.03
N GLY A 101 6.10 0.78 3.67
CA GLY A 101 7.09 1.34 4.57
C GLY A 101 6.47 2.35 5.55
N ALA A 102 7.00 2.43 6.76
CA ALA A 102 6.64 3.49 7.70
C ALA A 102 7.11 4.87 7.20
N GLY A 103 6.41 5.93 7.56
CA GLY A 103 6.86 7.29 7.32
C GLY A 103 8.08 7.65 8.19
N GLY A 104 8.99 8.49 7.69
CA GLY A 104 10.09 9.02 8.48
C GLY A 104 9.59 10.00 9.55
N SER A 105 10.22 10.00 10.72
CA SER A 105 9.93 10.99 11.77
C SER A 105 10.43 12.38 11.38
N ALA A 106 9.77 13.40 11.89
CA ALA A 106 10.25 14.78 11.78
C ALA A 106 11.62 14.92 12.45
N GLY A 107 12.46 15.84 11.95
CA GLY A 107 13.71 16.22 12.61
C GLY A 107 13.44 16.86 13.98
N PRO A 108 14.49 16.97 14.85
CA PRO A 108 14.36 17.45 16.23
C PRO A 108 14.03 18.95 16.35
N GLN A 109 14.12 19.69 15.27
CA GLN A 109 13.81 21.13 15.23
C GLN A 109 12.30 21.37 15.20
N PRO A 110 11.80 22.49 15.77
CA PRO A 110 10.38 22.77 15.89
C PRO A 110 9.65 23.01 14.55
N TYR A 111 10.31 22.85 13.42
CA TYR A 111 9.82 23.28 12.09
C TYR A 111 9.85 22.16 11.05
N SER A 112 9.36 20.96 11.38
CA SER A 112 9.24 19.90 10.42
C SER A 112 8.09 18.95 10.73
N GLY A 113 7.32 18.56 9.72
CA GLY A 113 6.28 17.55 9.84
C GLY A 113 6.84 16.15 9.58
N GLY A 114 6.20 15.12 10.13
CA GLY A 114 6.53 13.73 9.86
C GLY A 114 6.14 13.33 8.43
N GLY A 115 6.87 12.39 7.82
CA GLY A 115 6.51 11.82 6.52
C GLY A 115 5.29 10.91 6.62
N GLY A 116 4.50 10.84 5.55
CA GLY A 116 3.44 9.85 5.41
C GLY A 116 3.98 8.45 5.12
N ALA A 117 3.24 7.44 5.49
CA ALA A 117 3.61 6.05 5.25
C ALA A 117 3.13 5.54 3.89
N GLY A 118 3.80 4.53 3.36
CA GLY A 118 3.33 3.80 2.19
C GLY A 118 2.10 2.95 2.48
N GLY A 119 1.25 2.74 1.48
CA GLY A 119 0.14 1.79 1.52
C GLY A 119 0.61 0.35 1.35
N GLY A 120 -0.17 -0.62 1.83
CA GLY A 120 0.07 -2.03 1.64
C GLY A 120 -0.36 -2.52 0.23
N ALA A 121 0.28 -3.56 -0.27
CA ALA A 121 -0.15 -4.19 -1.53
C ALA A 121 -1.38 -5.08 -1.32
N THR A 122 -2.22 -5.17 -2.36
CA THR A 122 -3.26 -6.20 -2.47
C THR A 122 -2.67 -7.41 -3.18
N VAL A 123 -2.82 -8.58 -2.57
CA VAL A 123 -2.20 -9.83 -3.03
C VAL A 123 -3.24 -10.94 -3.13
N VAL A 124 -3.21 -11.68 -4.22
CA VAL A 124 -3.96 -12.92 -4.38
C VAL A 124 -2.99 -14.06 -4.52
N THR A 125 -3.16 -15.11 -3.70
CA THR A 125 -2.34 -16.32 -3.74
C THR A 125 -3.19 -17.55 -3.99
N VAL A 126 -2.57 -18.56 -4.63
CA VAL A 126 -3.06 -19.94 -4.74
C VAL A 126 -1.99 -20.84 -4.15
N ASN A 127 -2.35 -21.67 -3.19
CA ASN A 127 -1.40 -22.57 -2.51
C ASN A 127 -0.13 -21.84 -2.02
N GLY A 128 -0.29 -20.63 -1.47
CA GLY A 128 0.82 -19.83 -0.96
C GLY A 128 1.65 -19.11 -2.04
N THR A 129 1.40 -19.38 -3.33
CA THR A 129 2.08 -18.68 -4.44
C THR A 129 1.28 -17.48 -4.89
N ALA A 130 1.89 -16.31 -4.93
CA ALA A 130 1.26 -15.09 -5.42
C ALA A 130 0.99 -15.18 -6.93
N VAL A 131 -0.27 -15.04 -7.32
CA VAL A 131 -0.73 -15.06 -8.71
C VAL A 131 -1.11 -13.66 -9.21
N ALA A 132 -1.39 -12.72 -8.30
CA ALA A 132 -1.65 -11.33 -8.62
C ALA A 132 -1.21 -10.42 -7.47
N VAL A 133 -0.59 -9.30 -7.79
CA VAL A 133 -0.15 -8.28 -6.83
C VAL A 133 -0.41 -6.89 -7.39
N ALA A 134 -1.11 -6.05 -6.62
CA ALA A 134 -1.22 -4.61 -6.86
C ALA A 134 -0.47 -3.87 -5.77
N GLY A 135 0.60 -3.17 -6.12
CA GLY A 135 1.46 -2.46 -5.16
C GLY A 135 0.73 -1.32 -4.45
N GLY A 136 1.12 -1.05 -3.20
CA GLY A 136 0.66 0.11 -2.46
C GLY A 136 1.26 1.42 -2.96
N GLY A 137 0.62 2.53 -2.62
CA GLY A 137 1.08 3.89 -2.93
C GLY A 137 2.22 4.34 -2.03
N ALA A 138 3.03 5.30 -2.47
CA ALA A 138 4.07 5.91 -1.68
C ALA A 138 3.50 7.00 -0.75
N GLY A 139 4.07 7.15 0.44
CA GLY A 139 3.77 8.25 1.35
C GLY A 139 4.35 9.59 0.87
N GLY A 140 3.73 10.68 1.28
CA GLY A 140 4.21 12.05 1.02
C GLY A 140 5.26 12.48 2.05
N GLY A 141 6.15 13.38 1.68
CA GLY A 141 7.14 13.99 2.58
C GLY A 141 6.51 14.97 3.57
N GLY A 142 7.06 15.11 4.76
CA GLY A 142 6.65 16.13 5.72
C GLY A 142 7.00 17.55 5.26
N GLY A 143 6.18 18.54 5.65
CA GLY A 143 6.44 19.95 5.43
C GLY A 143 7.52 20.48 6.35
N GLY A 144 8.29 21.46 5.93
CA GLY A 144 9.31 22.14 6.69
C GLY A 144 9.09 23.65 6.78
N GLN A 145 10.02 24.37 7.41
CA GLN A 145 9.93 25.80 7.60
C GLN A 145 9.96 26.58 6.27
N HIS A 146 10.79 26.17 5.33
CA HIS A 146 11.06 26.90 4.09
C HIS A 146 10.54 26.21 2.83
N SER A 147 10.26 24.91 2.91
CA SER A 147 9.81 24.10 1.78
C SER A 147 8.66 23.18 2.16
N GLY A 148 7.73 22.99 1.23
CA GLY A 148 6.68 21.98 1.36
C GLY A 148 7.25 20.57 1.19
N GLY A 149 6.53 19.56 1.71
CA GLY A 149 6.89 18.16 1.50
C GLY A 149 6.67 17.72 0.04
N GLY A 150 7.59 16.89 -0.45
CA GLY A 150 7.45 16.27 -1.77
C GLY A 150 6.29 15.29 -1.83
N ALA A 151 5.61 15.22 -2.97
CA ALA A 151 4.56 14.22 -3.18
C ALA A 151 5.14 12.81 -3.26
N GLY A 152 4.39 11.82 -2.77
CA GLY A 152 4.72 10.42 -2.99
C GLY A 152 4.61 10.06 -4.47
N ILE A 153 5.65 9.42 -5.00
CA ILE A 153 5.70 8.97 -6.38
C ILE A 153 5.55 7.45 -6.43
N ASN A 154 4.56 6.98 -7.17
CA ASN A 154 4.36 5.54 -7.39
C ASN A 154 5.12 5.10 -8.64
N SER A 155 6.03 4.16 -8.50
CA SER A 155 6.67 3.57 -9.68
C SER A 155 5.75 2.48 -10.26
N ASN A 156 5.28 2.67 -11.47
CA ASN A 156 4.36 1.79 -12.20
C ASN A 156 4.95 0.44 -12.64
N SER A 157 5.81 -0.19 -11.87
CA SER A 157 6.31 -1.52 -12.23
C SER A 157 5.46 -2.62 -11.60
N ALA A 158 4.84 -3.44 -12.42
CA ALA A 158 3.97 -4.57 -12.06
C ALA A 158 4.73 -5.83 -11.62
N THR A 159 5.93 -5.70 -11.07
CA THR A 159 6.70 -6.82 -10.53
C THR A 159 6.41 -7.01 -9.05
N VAL A 160 6.39 -8.26 -8.60
CA VAL A 160 6.36 -8.63 -7.17
C VAL A 160 7.39 -7.77 -6.42
N ARG A 161 6.93 -6.94 -5.50
CA ARG A 161 7.81 -6.02 -4.76
C ARG A 161 8.03 -6.50 -3.35
N SER A 162 9.27 -6.35 -2.91
CA SER A 162 9.66 -6.43 -1.51
C SER A 162 8.87 -5.43 -0.65
N PRO A 163 8.79 -5.63 0.67
CA PRO A 163 8.24 -4.64 1.59
C PRO A 163 8.81 -3.25 1.33
N GLY A 164 7.98 -2.22 1.48
CA GLY A 164 8.44 -0.83 1.37
C GLY A 164 9.49 -0.54 2.44
N THR A 165 10.57 0.15 2.06
CA THR A 165 11.53 0.65 3.04
C THR A 165 10.92 1.80 3.85
N PRO A 166 11.23 1.95 5.15
CA PRO A 166 10.85 3.13 5.90
C PRO A 166 11.37 4.41 5.23
N GLY A 167 10.61 5.50 5.34
CA GLY A 167 11.07 6.81 4.90
C GLY A 167 12.26 7.27 5.74
N GLU A 168 13.13 8.07 5.13
CA GLU A 168 14.23 8.70 5.87
C GLU A 168 13.70 9.74 6.86
N ASN A 169 14.37 9.85 8.02
CA ASN A 169 14.07 10.90 8.97
C ASN A 169 14.44 12.26 8.39
N GLY A 170 13.65 13.29 8.71
CA GLY A 170 13.95 14.66 8.32
C GLY A 170 15.35 15.07 8.78
N ALA A 171 16.13 15.69 7.89
CA ALA A 171 17.44 16.20 8.24
C ALA A 171 17.32 17.36 9.25
N SER A 172 18.18 17.38 10.27
CA SER A 172 18.33 18.55 11.13
C SER A 172 19.09 19.64 10.34
N HIS A 173 18.45 20.77 10.09
CA HIS A 173 19.14 21.94 9.61
C HIS A 173 19.81 22.64 10.80
N THR A 174 21.13 22.72 10.78
CA THR A 174 21.93 23.56 11.70
C THR A 174 21.92 25.01 11.22
#